data_16bb59f17760616b686f773fd980e34c
#
_entry.id   16bb59f17760616b686f773fd980e34c
#
_cell.length_a   1.000
_cell.length_b   1.000
_cell.length_c   1.000
_cell.angle_alpha   90.00
_cell.angle_beta   90.00
_cell.angle_gamma   90.00
#
_symmetry.space_group_name_H-M   'P 1'
#
loop_
_entity.id
_entity.type
_entity.pdbx_description
1 polymer ?
#
loop_
_entity_poly.entity_id
_entity_poly.type
_entity_poly.pdbx_seq_one_letter_code
_entity_poly.pdbx_strand_id
1 'polypeptide(L)'
;MSEPEVARGGPDAVKTSSPGESFSRWQSDWGFLVALILIGSFYVIMLLAMLAAALTWTSPGHFFEALSSDEIQYSIRLSLMSCTLAAILSVWVAVPIGYLMSRFNFFGKGLIDAVLDIPIVLPPLVVGLSLLVLFHTSAGVWVEDLFKSVFGTGITYQIPSVVLAQFMVACAFAVRTMRATFDQISVRQEDVALTLGCSRFQAFWRVTLPEARNGLITALTLAWARSLGEFGPILVFSGATRMKTEVLPTTVYLEMTTGSLEAAVAVSILMVFFAVAVLFTIRHFGSDRALGRVI
;
A
#
# COMPACT_ATOMS: atom_id res chain seq x y z
N MET A 1 -10.74 -23.99 -78.65
CA MET A 1 -11.31 -22.77 -77.94
C MET A 1 -12.17 -23.29 -76.83
N SER A 2 -11.60 -23.46 -75.67
CA SER A 2 -12.24 -24.01 -74.46
C SER A 2 -12.17 -22.96 -73.37
N GLU A 3 -13.35 -22.48 -72.91
CA GLU A 3 -13.47 -21.56 -71.82
C GLU A 3 -13.09 -22.18 -70.47
N PRO A 4 -12.48 -21.47 -69.56
CA PRO A 4 -12.24 -21.97 -68.24
C PRO A 4 -13.46 -21.74 -67.28
N GLU A 5 -13.81 -22.82 -66.66
CA GLU A 5 -14.89 -22.96 -65.63
C GLU A 5 -14.53 -22.15 -64.37
N VAL A 6 -15.36 -21.14 -64.03
CA VAL A 6 -15.27 -20.32 -62.83
C VAL A 6 -15.89 -21.08 -61.65
N ALA A 7 -15.03 -21.58 -60.76
CA ALA A 7 -15.43 -22.19 -59.50
C ALA A 7 -16.04 -21.10 -58.58
N ARG A 8 -17.34 -21.18 -58.29
CA ARG A 8 -18.06 -20.38 -57.29
C ARG A 8 -17.74 -20.92 -55.90
N GLY A 9 -16.87 -20.23 -55.14
CA GLY A 9 -16.70 -20.42 -53.72
C GLY A 9 -18.01 -20.00 -53.00
N GLY A 10 -18.65 -20.94 -52.33
CA GLY A 10 -19.78 -20.67 -51.46
C GLY A 10 -19.36 -19.95 -50.17
N PRO A 11 -20.24 -19.16 -49.55
CA PRO A 11 -19.92 -18.45 -48.32
C PRO A 11 -19.64 -19.43 -47.17
N ASP A 12 -18.50 -19.27 -46.53
CA ASP A 12 -18.14 -20.02 -45.31
C ASP A 12 -19.23 -19.87 -44.26
N ALA A 13 -19.90 -20.95 -43.98
CA ALA A 13 -20.88 -21.04 -42.92
C ALA A 13 -20.18 -20.80 -41.56
N VAL A 14 -20.42 -19.66 -40.97
CA VAL A 14 -20.09 -19.38 -39.58
C VAL A 14 -20.72 -20.48 -38.74
N LYS A 15 -19.90 -21.40 -38.22
CA LYS A 15 -20.33 -22.42 -37.26
C LYS A 15 -20.76 -21.69 -35.97
N THR A 16 -22.06 -21.46 -35.85
CA THR A 16 -22.66 -21.09 -34.58
C THR A 16 -22.52 -22.29 -33.62
N SER A 17 -21.65 -22.18 -32.62
CA SER A 17 -21.53 -23.17 -31.57
C SER A 17 -22.87 -23.31 -30.86
N SER A 18 -23.41 -24.55 -30.82
CA SER A 18 -24.68 -24.83 -30.14
C SER A 18 -24.54 -24.60 -28.63
N PRO A 19 -25.59 -24.13 -27.94
CA PRO A 19 -25.56 -23.89 -26.48
C PRO A 19 -25.19 -25.12 -25.63
N GLY A 20 -25.24 -26.32 -26.20
CA GLY A 20 -24.88 -27.58 -25.54
C GLY A 20 -23.36 -27.83 -25.47
N GLU A 21 -22.54 -27.23 -26.36
CA GLU A 21 -21.08 -27.44 -26.34
C GLU A 21 -20.37 -26.65 -25.22
N SER A 22 -20.96 -25.55 -24.77
CA SER A 22 -20.42 -24.79 -23.63
C SER A 22 -20.63 -25.54 -22.30
N PHE A 23 -21.72 -26.26 -22.13
CA PHE A 23 -22.01 -27.00 -20.91
C PHE A 23 -21.14 -28.26 -20.72
N SER A 24 -20.73 -28.91 -21.80
CA SER A 24 -19.86 -30.10 -21.73
C SER A 24 -18.42 -29.77 -21.35
N ARG A 25 -17.92 -28.59 -21.67
CA ARG A 25 -16.58 -28.09 -21.24
C ARG A 25 -16.51 -27.91 -19.71
N TRP A 26 -17.56 -27.41 -19.10
CA TRP A 26 -17.60 -27.20 -17.65
C TRP A 26 -17.58 -28.53 -16.86
N GLN A 27 -18.11 -29.62 -17.42
CA GLN A 27 -18.07 -30.96 -16.77
C GLN A 27 -16.69 -31.60 -16.80
N SER A 28 -15.84 -31.25 -17.78
CA SER A 28 -14.47 -31.78 -17.88
C SER A 28 -13.51 -31.13 -16.87
N ASP A 29 -13.80 -29.91 -16.40
CA ASP A 29 -12.89 -29.11 -15.56
C ASP A 29 -13.26 -29.12 -14.07
N TRP A 30 -14.24 -29.94 -13.65
CA TRP A 30 -14.69 -30.02 -12.26
C TRP A 30 -13.57 -30.33 -11.27
N GLY A 31 -12.69 -31.25 -11.61
CA GLY A 31 -11.53 -31.58 -10.78
C GLY A 31 -10.59 -30.39 -10.59
N PHE A 32 -10.36 -29.61 -11.63
CA PHE A 32 -9.55 -28.39 -11.58
C PHE A 32 -10.21 -27.28 -10.75
N LEU A 33 -11.52 -27.04 -10.95
CA LEU A 33 -12.29 -26.05 -10.16
C LEU A 33 -12.35 -26.44 -8.68
N VAL A 34 -12.57 -27.69 -8.36
CA VAL A 34 -12.56 -28.21 -6.98
C VAL A 34 -11.20 -28.00 -6.34
N ALA A 35 -10.11 -28.31 -7.04
CA ALA A 35 -8.75 -28.08 -6.55
C ALA A 35 -8.47 -26.59 -6.27
N LEU A 36 -8.86 -25.70 -7.17
CA LEU A 36 -8.73 -24.25 -7.00
C LEU A 36 -9.53 -23.74 -5.78
N ILE A 37 -10.79 -24.21 -5.64
CA ILE A 37 -11.65 -23.83 -4.52
C ILE A 37 -11.05 -24.35 -3.21
N LEU A 38 -10.58 -25.59 -3.15
CA LEU A 38 -9.99 -26.18 -1.94
C LEU A 38 -8.72 -25.43 -1.51
N ILE A 39 -7.82 -25.14 -2.45
CA ILE A 39 -6.58 -24.40 -2.15
C ILE A 39 -6.89 -22.96 -1.73
N GLY A 40 -7.78 -22.29 -2.46
CA GLY A 40 -8.17 -20.91 -2.16
C GLY A 40 -8.93 -20.79 -0.84
N SER A 41 -9.88 -21.70 -0.58
CA SER A 41 -10.66 -21.71 0.65
C SER A 41 -9.82 -22.03 1.88
N PHE A 42 -8.81 -22.89 1.77
CA PHE A 42 -7.90 -23.21 2.87
C PHE A 42 -7.26 -21.95 3.47
N TYR A 43 -6.71 -21.07 2.61
CA TYR A 43 -6.10 -19.82 3.07
C TYR A 43 -7.13 -18.89 3.72
N VAL A 44 -8.29 -18.72 3.09
CA VAL A 44 -9.37 -17.86 3.63
C VAL A 44 -9.88 -18.40 4.96
N ILE A 45 -10.10 -19.72 5.08
CA ILE A 45 -10.55 -20.36 6.33
C ILE A 45 -9.51 -20.18 7.43
N MET A 46 -8.21 -20.37 7.12
CA MET A 46 -7.13 -20.18 8.10
C MET A 46 -7.07 -18.73 8.60
N LEU A 47 -7.24 -17.75 7.70
CA LEU A 47 -7.27 -16.35 8.06
C LEU A 47 -8.48 -16.01 8.94
N LEU A 48 -9.67 -16.48 8.57
CA LEU A 48 -10.88 -16.29 9.37
C LEU A 48 -10.79 -17.01 10.73
N ALA A 49 -10.21 -18.20 10.78
CA ALA A 49 -10.00 -18.94 12.03
C ALA A 49 -9.04 -18.20 12.97
N MET A 50 -7.96 -17.60 12.43
CA MET A 50 -7.02 -16.79 13.21
C MET A 50 -7.73 -15.55 13.80
N LEU A 51 -8.54 -14.85 13.01
CA LEU A 51 -9.31 -13.69 13.50
C LEU A 51 -10.36 -14.09 14.52
N ALA A 52 -11.07 -15.19 14.28
CA ALA A 52 -12.05 -15.71 15.23
C ALA A 52 -11.41 -16.14 16.56
N ALA A 53 -10.24 -16.80 16.51
CA ALA A 53 -9.48 -17.15 17.70
C ALA A 53 -9.09 -15.91 18.51
N ALA A 54 -8.61 -14.86 17.87
CA ALA A 54 -8.30 -13.60 18.54
C ALA A 54 -9.52 -12.97 19.24
N LEU A 55 -10.68 -12.98 18.56
CA LEU A 55 -11.94 -12.46 19.12
C LEU A 55 -12.46 -13.29 20.30
N THR A 56 -12.25 -14.61 20.31
CA THR A 56 -12.70 -15.50 21.39
C THR A 56 -11.78 -15.48 22.61
N TRP A 57 -10.51 -15.07 22.42
CA TRP A 57 -9.53 -15.02 23.51
C TRP A 57 -9.75 -13.85 24.48
N THR A 58 -10.28 -12.74 24.00
CA THR A 58 -10.49 -11.54 24.79
C THR A 58 -11.95 -11.40 25.23
N SER A 59 -12.19 -11.24 26.53
CA SER A 59 -13.53 -10.93 27.00
C SER A 59 -13.90 -9.46 26.69
N PRO A 60 -15.17 -9.14 26.43
CA PRO A 60 -15.59 -7.76 26.17
C PRO A 60 -15.19 -6.77 27.27
N GLY A 61 -15.19 -7.23 28.54
CA GLY A 61 -14.80 -6.38 29.68
C GLY A 61 -13.34 -5.94 29.58
N HIS A 62 -12.41 -6.89 29.41
CA HIS A 62 -10.99 -6.58 29.27
C HIS A 62 -10.67 -5.77 28.00
N PHE A 63 -11.42 -5.95 26.94
CA PHE A 63 -11.28 -5.13 25.73
C PHE A 63 -11.57 -3.66 26.01
N PHE A 64 -12.68 -3.34 26.69
CA PHE A 64 -13.04 -1.98 27.03
C PHE A 64 -12.10 -1.38 28.10
N GLU A 65 -11.66 -2.17 29.07
CA GLU A 65 -10.67 -1.77 30.04
C GLU A 65 -9.33 -1.40 29.40
N ALA A 66 -8.82 -2.24 28.48
CA ALA A 66 -7.63 -1.93 27.72
C ALA A 66 -7.77 -0.65 26.89
N LEU A 67 -8.91 -0.44 26.20
CA LEU A 67 -9.15 0.78 25.43
C LEU A 67 -9.25 2.05 26.32
N SER A 68 -9.60 1.92 27.59
CA SER A 68 -9.70 3.05 28.51
C SER A 68 -8.36 3.45 29.15
N SER A 69 -7.29 2.65 28.96
CA SER A 69 -5.97 3.01 29.47
C SER A 69 -5.38 4.21 28.71
N ASP A 70 -4.73 5.12 29.43
CA ASP A 70 -4.14 6.34 28.86
C ASP A 70 -3.03 5.99 27.85
N GLU A 71 -2.27 4.94 28.09
CA GLU A 71 -1.19 4.47 27.22
C GLU A 71 -1.72 4.01 25.85
N ILE A 72 -2.79 3.21 25.86
CA ILE A 72 -3.38 2.69 24.62
C ILE A 72 -4.05 3.82 23.84
N GLN A 73 -4.75 4.75 24.53
CA GLN A 73 -5.32 5.92 23.87
C GLN A 73 -4.25 6.82 23.24
N TYR A 74 -3.12 7.00 23.93
CA TYR A 74 -1.98 7.73 23.38
C TYR A 74 -1.43 7.04 22.14
N SER A 75 -1.21 5.72 22.20
CA SER A 75 -0.68 4.96 21.08
C SER A 75 -1.61 4.95 19.86
N ILE A 76 -2.95 4.93 20.07
CA ILE A 76 -3.95 5.10 19.01
C ILE A 76 -3.77 6.45 18.32
N ARG A 77 -3.76 7.54 19.09
CA ARG A 77 -3.63 8.89 18.54
C ARG A 77 -2.32 9.06 17.78
N LEU A 78 -1.22 8.63 18.38
CA LEU A 78 0.10 8.73 17.75
C LEU A 78 0.17 7.89 16.47
N SER A 79 -0.37 6.65 16.47
CA SER A 79 -0.40 5.80 15.28
C SER A 79 -1.20 6.43 14.14
N LEU A 80 -2.41 6.92 14.41
CA LEU A 80 -3.25 7.55 13.40
C LEU A 80 -2.58 8.80 12.81
N MET A 81 -2.01 9.66 13.66
CA MET A 81 -1.33 10.88 13.22
C MET A 81 -0.06 10.56 12.43
N SER A 82 0.80 9.68 12.95
CA SER A 82 2.07 9.34 12.30
C SER A 82 1.85 8.60 10.97
N CYS A 83 0.91 7.64 10.90
CA CYS A 83 0.57 6.94 9.67
C CYS A 83 0.01 7.89 8.60
N THR A 84 -0.85 8.83 9.01
CA THR A 84 -1.42 9.82 8.09
C THR A 84 -0.33 10.74 7.54
N LEU A 85 0.54 11.25 8.41
CA LEU A 85 1.65 12.10 7.98
C LEU A 85 2.65 11.33 7.09
N ALA A 86 3.03 10.12 7.48
CA ALA A 86 3.92 9.27 6.68
C ALA A 86 3.32 8.95 5.31
N ALA A 87 2.03 8.65 5.22
CA ALA A 87 1.35 8.37 3.96
C ALA A 87 1.28 9.61 3.05
N ILE A 88 0.98 10.79 3.59
CA ILE A 88 0.97 12.05 2.82
C ILE A 88 2.36 12.35 2.27
N LEU A 89 3.41 12.26 3.11
CA LEU A 89 4.80 12.45 2.69
C LEU A 89 5.22 11.42 1.64
N SER A 90 4.79 10.15 1.80
CA SER A 90 5.07 9.08 0.84
C SER A 90 4.47 9.38 -0.53
N VAL A 91 3.22 9.81 -0.59
CA VAL A 91 2.57 10.15 -1.87
C VAL A 91 3.18 11.42 -2.47
N TRP A 92 3.49 12.42 -1.65
CA TRP A 92 4.14 13.64 -2.11
C TRP A 92 5.47 13.37 -2.82
N VAL A 93 6.27 12.42 -2.32
CA VAL A 93 7.52 11.97 -2.94
C VAL A 93 7.28 10.98 -4.08
N ALA A 94 6.29 10.09 -3.94
CA ALA A 94 6.00 9.05 -4.92
C ALA A 94 5.47 9.59 -6.25
N VAL A 95 4.72 10.69 -6.21
CA VAL A 95 4.16 11.31 -7.44
C VAL A 95 5.25 11.74 -8.40
N PRO A 96 6.22 12.61 -8.03
CA PRO A 96 7.29 13.01 -8.94
C PRO A 96 8.20 11.85 -9.36
N ILE A 97 8.56 10.95 -8.43
CA ILE A 97 9.41 9.79 -8.75
C ILE A 97 8.67 8.85 -9.72
N GLY A 98 7.42 8.49 -9.43
CA GLY A 98 6.61 7.63 -10.29
C GLY A 98 6.43 8.20 -11.68
N TYR A 99 6.16 9.50 -11.80
CA TYR A 99 6.05 10.19 -13.08
C TYR A 99 7.36 10.18 -13.86
N LEU A 100 8.49 10.51 -13.22
CA LEU A 100 9.82 10.45 -13.85
C LEU A 100 10.14 9.04 -14.34
N MET A 101 9.91 8.03 -13.50
CA MET A 101 10.17 6.63 -13.85
C MET A 101 9.25 6.09 -14.95
N SER A 102 8.03 6.62 -15.09
CA SER A 102 7.10 6.25 -16.15
C SER A 102 7.39 6.92 -17.48
N ARG A 103 7.63 8.23 -17.48
CA ARG A 103 7.68 9.06 -18.70
C ARG A 103 9.07 9.21 -19.32
N PHE A 104 10.12 9.11 -18.53
CA PHE A 104 11.47 9.39 -19.01
C PHE A 104 12.35 8.15 -19.05
N ASN A 105 13.17 8.05 -20.10
CA ASN A 105 14.24 7.09 -20.21
C ASN A 105 15.57 7.83 -20.06
N PHE A 106 16.33 7.48 -19.04
CA PHE A 106 17.62 8.08 -18.74
C PHE A 106 18.64 7.02 -18.33
N PHE A 107 19.91 7.36 -18.44
CA PHE A 107 20.99 6.47 -18.03
C PHE A 107 20.90 6.17 -16.53
N GLY A 108 21.00 4.89 -16.15
CA GLY A 108 20.92 4.48 -14.74
C GLY A 108 19.49 4.27 -14.22
N LYS A 109 18.42 4.42 -15.03
CA LYS A 109 17.04 4.18 -14.63
C LYS A 109 16.84 2.84 -13.92
N GLY A 110 17.44 1.77 -14.45
CA GLY A 110 17.33 0.43 -13.83
C GLY A 110 18.00 0.35 -12.46
N LEU A 111 19.10 1.08 -12.25
CA LEU A 111 19.75 1.13 -10.93
C LEU A 111 18.88 1.88 -9.91
N ILE A 112 18.31 3.02 -10.32
CA ILE A 112 17.38 3.78 -9.45
C ILE A 112 16.15 2.93 -9.12
N ASP A 113 15.61 2.20 -10.09
CA ASP A 113 14.50 1.28 -9.89
C ASP A 113 14.84 0.22 -8.83
N ALA A 114 16.01 -0.41 -8.95
CA ALA A 114 16.49 -1.37 -7.96
C ALA A 114 16.68 -0.75 -6.56
N VAL A 115 17.21 0.49 -6.48
CA VAL A 115 17.38 1.20 -5.20
C VAL A 115 16.03 1.52 -4.54
N LEU A 116 15.03 1.92 -5.33
CA LEU A 116 13.68 2.20 -4.83
C LEU A 116 12.98 0.95 -4.28
N ASP A 117 13.40 -0.24 -4.74
CA ASP A 117 12.87 -1.52 -4.27
C ASP A 117 13.55 -2.04 -3.00
N ILE A 118 14.74 -1.54 -2.65
CA ILE A 118 15.50 -1.97 -1.47
C ILE A 118 14.63 -2.01 -0.20
N PRO A 119 13.86 -0.96 0.16
CA PRO A 119 13.05 -0.97 1.39
C PRO A 119 11.94 -2.04 1.40
N ILE A 120 11.51 -2.53 0.23
CA ILE A 120 10.50 -3.58 0.12
C ILE A 120 11.10 -4.96 0.44
N VAL A 121 12.36 -5.18 0.05
CA VAL A 121 13.05 -6.46 0.17
C VAL A 121 13.78 -6.59 1.50
N LEU A 122 14.28 -5.48 2.05
CA LEU A 122 15.02 -5.50 3.31
C LEU A 122 14.12 -5.92 4.49
N PRO A 123 14.66 -6.76 5.41
CA PRO A 123 13.97 -6.99 6.68
C PRO A 123 13.69 -5.67 7.40
N PRO A 124 12.47 -5.45 7.93
CA PRO A 124 12.09 -4.18 8.54
C PRO A 124 13.05 -3.70 9.65
N LEU A 125 13.56 -4.61 10.49
CA LEU A 125 14.55 -4.28 11.53
C LEU A 125 15.84 -3.69 10.94
N VAL A 126 16.28 -4.17 9.77
CA VAL A 126 17.49 -3.67 9.10
C VAL A 126 17.28 -2.24 8.62
N VAL A 127 16.09 -1.90 8.12
CA VAL A 127 15.74 -0.52 7.74
C VAL A 127 15.86 0.41 8.95
N GLY A 128 15.33 0.01 10.11
CA GLY A 128 15.42 0.80 11.35
C GLY A 128 16.88 0.96 11.83
N LEU A 129 17.67 -0.11 11.78
CA LEU A 129 19.09 -0.05 12.13
C LEU A 129 19.87 0.87 11.17
N SER A 130 19.60 0.76 9.88
CA SER A 130 20.25 1.60 8.87
C SER A 130 19.92 3.08 9.06
N LEU A 131 18.67 3.41 9.41
CA LEU A 131 18.29 4.78 9.80
C LEU A 131 19.05 5.23 11.05
N LEU A 132 19.10 4.40 12.08
CA LEU A 132 19.81 4.73 13.31
C LEU A 132 21.29 5.00 13.04
N VAL A 133 21.95 4.15 12.25
CA VAL A 133 23.36 4.33 11.84
C VAL A 133 23.51 5.62 11.02
N LEU A 134 22.60 5.89 10.06
CA LEU A 134 22.62 7.11 9.26
C LEU A 134 22.62 8.36 10.14
N PHE A 135 21.76 8.42 11.14
CA PHE A 135 21.67 9.56 12.06
C PHE A 135 22.84 9.67 13.05
N HIS A 136 23.70 8.64 13.13
CA HIS A 136 24.99 8.70 13.87
C HIS A 136 26.18 9.11 12.98
N THR A 137 25.99 9.23 11.66
CA THR A 137 27.02 9.81 10.79
C THR A 137 27.10 11.32 10.93
N SER A 138 28.21 11.95 10.52
CA SER A 138 28.36 13.41 10.54
C SER A 138 27.24 14.16 9.79
N ALA A 139 26.81 13.60 8.66
CA ALA A 139 25.68 14.16 7.90
C ALA A 139 24.35 14.03 8.65
N GLY A 140 24.10 12.87 9.29
CA GLY A 140 22.90 12.64 10.09
C GLY A 140 22.83 13.54 11.31
N VAL A 141 23.94 13.72 12.03
CA VAL A 141 24.05 14.63 13.17
C VAL A 141 23.76 16.07 12.73
N TRP A 142 24.30 16.51 11.59
CA TRP A 142 24.00 17.82 11.06
C TRP A 142 22.50 18.03 10.77
N VAL A 143 21.82 17.03 10.19
CA VAL A 143 20.36 17.05 9.96
C VAL A 143 19.61 17.09 11.30
N GLU A 144 20.04 16.29 12.29
CA GLU A 144 19.46 16.26 13.65
C GLU A 144 19.55 17.64 14.32
N ASP A 145 20.73 18.29 14.26
CA ASP A 145 20.97 19.61 14.83
C ASP A 145 20.16 20.71 14.11
N LEU A 146 20.09 20.63 12.78
CA LEU A 146 19.27 21.55 11.98
C LEU A 146 17.78 21.42 12.36
N PHE A 147 17.29 20.18 12.45
CA PHE A 147 15.91 19.92 12.83
C PHE A 147 15.61 20.43 14.24
N LYS A 148 16.53 20.20 15.17
CA LYS A 148 16.44 20.67 16.54
C LYS A 148 16.46 22.19 16.64
N SER A 149 17.22 22.87 15.81
CA SER A 149 17.26 24.34 15.78
C SER A 149 15.95 24.96 15.28
N VAL A 150 15.24 24.27 14.38
CA VAL A 150 13.99 24.75 13.76
C VAL A 150 12.76 24.39 14.61
N PHE A 151 12.71 23.14 15.11
CA PHE A 151 11.52 22.59 15.77
C PHE A 151 11.67 22.46 17.29
N GLY A 152 12.86 22.74 17.85
CA GLY A 152 13.12 22.61 19.28
C GLY A 152 13.25 21.18 19.81
N THR A 153 13.04 20.17 18.97
CA THR A 153 13.13 18.73 19.32
C THR A 153 14.00 17.98 18.31
N GLY A 154 14.71 16.93 18.78
CA GLY A 154 15.47 16.05 17.90
C GLY A 154 14.57 15.14 17.07
N ILE A 155 15.18 14.39 16.15
CA ILE A 155 14.51 13.36 15.35
C ILE A 155 14.62 12.01 16.04
N THR A 156 15.83 11.57 16.37
CA THR A 156 16.12 10.23 16.91
C THR A 156 15.47 10.04 18.28
N TYR A 157 14.80 8.90 18.47
CA TYR A 157 14.03 8.56 19.69
C TYR A 157 12.94 9.58 20.08
N GLN A 158 12.40 10.29 19.10
CA GLN A 158 11.30 11.25 19.24
C GLN A 158 10.18 10.93 18.23
N ILE A 159 9.04 11.63 18.33
CA ILE A 159 7.90 11.44 17.42
C ILE A 159 8.31 11.55 15.92
N PRO A 160 9.18 12.47 15.48
CA PRO A 160 9.60 12.52 14.09
C PRO A 160 10.27 11.25 13.58
N SER A 161 11.01 10.50 14.45
CA SER A 161 11.60 9.21 14.04
C SER A 161 10.55 8.16 13.72
N VAL A 162 9.40 8.17 14.40
CA VAL A 162 8.27 7.27 14.11
C VAL A 162 7.77 7.52 12.68
N VAL A 163 7.51 8.78 12.36
CA VAL A 163 7.05 9.19 11.02
C VAL A 163 8.09 8.83 9.95
N LEU A 164 9.38 9.08 10.21
CA LEU A 164 10.45 8.78 9.26
C LEU A 164 10.62 7.28 9.04
N ALA A 165 10.53 6.47 10.09
CA ALA A 165 10.59 5.02 10.01
C ALA A 165 9.43 4.44 9.16
N GLN A 166 8.21 4.93 9.39
CA GLN A 166 7.03 4.58 8.60
C GLN A 166 7.16 5.05 7.15
N PHE A 167 7.60 6.28 6.93
CA PHE A 167 7.78 6.87 5.61
C PHE A 167 8.77 6.06 4.76
N MET A 168 9.91 5.63 5.28
CA MET A 168 10.93 4.91 4.51
C MET A 168 10.39 3.64 3.87
N VAL A 169 9.53 2.91 4.57
CA VAL A 169 8.93 1.69 4.03
C VAL A 169 7.71 2.00 3.16
N ALA A 170 6.81 2.85 3.63
CA ALA A 170 5.57 3.18 2.93
C ALA A 170 5.82 3.87 1.58
N CYS A 171 6.86 4.72 1.49
CA CYS A 171 7.21 5.46 0.28
C CYS A 171 7.55 4.52 -0.89
N ALA A 172 8.26 3.42 -0.65
CA ALA A 172 8.61 2.45 -1.69
C ALA A 172 7.34 1.83 -2.34
N PHE A 173 6.33 1.49 -1.53
CA PHE A 173 5.04 1.00 -2.03
C PHE A 173 4.26 2.07 -2.78
N ALA A 174 4.27 3.31 -2.27
CA ALA A 174 3.62 4.44 -2.93
C ALA A 174 4.25 4.74 -4.30
N VAL A 175 5.58 4.73 -4.40
CA VAL A 175 6.32 4.94 -5.67
C VAL A 175 5.95 3.88 -6.71
N ARG A 176 5.95 2.60 -6.32
CA ARG A 176 5.52 1.51 -7.22
C ARG A 176 4.09 1.69 -7.70
N THR A 177 3.18 2.02 -6.80
CA THR A 177 1.77 2.24 -7.15
C THR A 177 1.60 3.43 -8.09
N MET A 178 2.28 4.55 -7.82
CA MET A 178 2.20 5.74 -8.67
C MET A 178 2.83 5.50 -10.05
N ARG A 179 3.98 4.81 -10.11
CA ARG A 179 4.58 4.42 -11.38
C ARG A 179 3.63 3.55 -12.21
N ALA A 180 3.08 2.47 -11.64
CA ALA A 180 2.11 1.62 -12.32
C ALA A 180 0.87 2.38 -12.78
N THR A 181 0.42 3.37 -12.00
CA THR A 181 -0.68 4.27 -12.38
C THR A 181 -0.33 5.11 -13.60
N PHE A 182 0.84 5.77 -13.59
CA PHE A 182 1.27 6.59 -14.73
C PHE A 182 1.56 5.76 -15.97
N ASP A 183 2.06 4.52 -15.84
CA ASP A 183 2.28 3.62 -16.97
C ASP A 183 0.97 3.23 -17.68
N GLN A 184 -0.17 3.22 -16.98
CA GLN A 184 -1.49 2.95 -17.54
C GLN A 184 -2.13 4.17 -18.24
N ILE A 185 -1.65 5.38 -17.96
CA ILE A 185 -2.15 6.61 -18.59
C ILE A 185 -1.45 6.81 -19.94
N SER A 186 -2.23 6.96 -21.00
CA SER A 186 -1.69 7.14 -22.36
C SER A 186 -0.89 8.45 -22.49
N VAL A 187 0.35 8.33 -22.96
CA VAL A 187 1.23 9.47 -23.23
C VAL A 187 0.60 10.44 -24.26
N ARG A 188 -0.23 9.91 -25.18
CA ARG A 188 -0.91 10.72 -26.21
C ARG A 188 -1.78 11.83 -25.64
N GLN A 189 -2.33 11.67 -24.42
CA GLN A 189 -3.12 12.72 -23.77
C GLN A 189 -2.25 13.92 -23.41
N GLU A 190 -1.03 13.67 -22.95
CA GLU A 190 -0.04 14.73 -22.67
C GLU A 190 0.43 15.40 -23.97
N ASP A 191 0.70 14.60 -25.02
CA ASP A 191 1.14 15.13 -26.32
C ASP A 191 0.08 16.03 -26.96
N VAL A 192 -1.22 15.69 -26.86
CA VAL A 192 -2.31 16.54 -27.32
C VAL A 192 -2.35 17.86 -26.54
N ALA A 193 -2.17 17.83 -25.23
CA ALA A 193 -2.11 19.04 -24.43
C ALA A 193 -0.92 19.95 -24.84
N LEU A 194 0.25 19.35 -25.14
CA LEU A 194 1.42 20.07 -25.64
C LEU A 194 1.16 20.72 -27.02
N THR A 195 0.50 20.01 -27.93
CA THR A 195 0.15 20.58 -29.27
C THR A 195 -0.85 21.73 -29.17
N LEU A 196 -1.70 21.75 -28.12
CA LEU A 196 -2.61 22.84 -27.80
C LEU A 196 -1.94 24.02 -27.07
N GLY A 197 -0.60 24.00 -26.95
CA GLY A 197 0.18 25.09 -26.36
C GLY A 197 0.39 25.01 -24.86
N CYS A 198 0.02 23.92 -24.19
CA CYS A 198 0.34 23.71 -22.80
C CYS A 198 1.84 23.45 -22.61
N SER A 199 2.43 23.97 -21.54
CA SER A 199 3.76 23.52 -21.10
C SER A 199 3.70 22.11 -20.50
N ARG A 200 4.83 21.40 -20.38
CA ARG A 200 4.89 20.06 -19.72
C ARG A 200 4.33 20.10 -18.29
N PHE A 201 4.64 21.15 -17.54
CA PHE A 201 4.09 21.35 -16.19
C PHE A 201 2.56 21.49 -16.20
N GLN A 202 2.02 22.25 -17.17
CA GLN A 202 0.57 22.42 -17.32
C GLN A 202 -0.11 21.12 -17.75
N ALA A 203 0.50 20.35 -18.66
CA ALA A 203 -0.02 19.04 -19.08
C ALA A 203 -0.04 18.07 -17.90
N PHE A 204 1.02 18.02 -17.09
CA PHE A 204 1.04 17.20 -15.89
C PHE A 204 -0.09 17.56 -14.92
N TRP A 205 -0.22 18.83 -14.53
CA TRP A 205 -1.21 19.26 -13.53
C TRP A 205 -2.67 19.21 -14.02
N ARG A 206 -2.91 19.48 -15.32
CA ARG A 206 -4.27 19.58 -15.86
C ARG A 206 -4.79 18.30 -16.50
N VAL A 207 -3.88 17.41 -16.92
CA VAL A 207 -4.25 16.18 -17.64
C VAL A 207 -3.83 14.96 -16.85
N THR A 208 -2.53 14.77 -16.61
CA THR A 208 -1.98 13.53 -16.06
C THR A 208 -2.37 13.32 -14.59
N LEU A 209 -2.21 14.32 -13.75
CA LEU A 209 -2.48 14.21 -12.32
C LEU A 209 -3.97 14.01 -12.00
N PRO A 210 -4.92 14.72 -12.63
CA PRO A 210 -6.34 14.42 -12.46
C PRO A 210 -6.76 13.04 -12.96
N GLU A 211 -6.15 12.54 -14.03
CA GLU A 211 -6.40 11.17 -14.53
C GLU A 211 -5.83 10.13 -13.56
N ALA A 212 -4.70 10.42 -12.90
CA ALA A 212 -4.07 9.57 -11.91
C ALA A 212 -4.77 9.53 -10.54
N ARG A 213 -5.87 10.27 -10.33
CA ARG A 213 -6.52 10.43 -9.02
C ARG A 213 -6.87 9.11 -8.32
N ASN A 214 -7.34 8.10 -9.05
CA ASN A 214 -7.66 6.80 -8.46
C ASN A 214 -6.40 6.07 -7.98
N GLY A 215 -5.31 6.18 -8.75
CA GLY A 215 -3.99 5.70 -8.35
C GLY A 215 -3.41 6.45 -7.15
N LEU A 216 -3.64 7.77 -7.05
CA LEU A 216 -3.27 8.57 -5.89
C LEU A 216 -3.97 8.10 -4.61
N ILE A 217 -5.28 7.87 -4.68
CA ILE A 217 -6.06 7.34 -3.54
C ILE A 217 -5.54 5.96 -3.16
N THR A 218 -5.28 5.09 -4.14
CA THR A 218 -4.73 3.75 -3.91
C THR A 218 -3.34 3.82 -3.26
N ALA A 219 -2.44 4.68 -3.78
CA ALA A 219 -1.11 4.87 -3.23
C ALA A 219 -1.14 5.41 -1.78
N LEU A 220 -1.99 6.41 -1.53
CA LEU A 220 -2.18 6.99 -0.19
C LEU A 220 -2.63 5.93 0.82
N THR A 221 -3.56 5.12 0.41
CA THR A 221 -4.14 4.11 1.30
C THR A 221 -3.20 2.94 1.54
N LEU A 222 -2.53 2.48 0.48
CA LEU A 222 -1.53 1.42 0.63
C LEU A 222 -0.39 1.90 1.53
N ALA A 223 0.09 3.14 1.35
CA ALA A 223 1.10 3.75 2.21
C ALA A 223 0.63 3.85 3.66
N TRP A 224 -0.63 4.27 3.88
CA TRP A 224 -1.20 4.37 5.22
C TRP A 224 -1.33 3.00 5.89
N ALA A 225 -1.90 2.01 5.20
CA ALA A 225 -2.04 0.65 5.73
C ALA A 225 -0.68 0.01 6.02
N ARG A 226 0.32 0.27 5.16
CA ARG A 226 1.67 -0.21 5.35
C ARG A 226 2.35 0.44 6.56
N SER A 227 2.15 1.75 6.75
CA SER A 227 2.65 2.50 7.92
C SER A 227 2.07 1.99 9.23
N LEU A 228 0.77 1.63 9.25
CA LEU A 228 0.11 1.11 10.47
C LEU A 228 0.73 -0.21 10.96
N GLY A 229 1.17 -1.06 10.04
CA GLY A 229 1.80 -2.35 10.37
C GLY A 229 3.30 -2.27 10.67
N GLU A 230 3.91 -1.08 10.66
CA GLU A 230 5.35 -0.97 10.89
C GLU A 230 5.70 -1.09 12.38
N PHE A 231 6.44 -2.15 12.70
CA PHE A 231 6.96 -2.45 14.02
C PHE A 231 8.49 -2.34 14.07
N GLY A 232 9.18 -3.08 13.21
CA GLY A 232 10.63 -3.27 13.26
C GLY A 232 11.43 -1.97 13.18
N PRO A 233 11.23 -1.13 12.16
CA PRO A 233 11.93 0.14 12.04
C PRO A 233 11.66 1.08 13.20
N ILE A 234 10.42 1.13 13.69
CA ILE A 234 10.04 1.97 14.82
C ILE A 234 10.73 1.51 16.10
N LEU A 235 10.73 0.20 16.38
CA LEU A 235 11.36 -0.37 17.58
C LEU A 235 12.84 0.02 17.67
N VAL A 236 13.58 -0.07 16.56
CA VAL A 236 15.02 0.19 16.55
C VAL A 236 15.36 1.67 16.52
N PHE A 237 14.69 2.45 15.64
CA PHE A 237 15.04 3.84 15.40
C PHE A 237 14.34 4.83 16.32
N SER A 238 13.10 4.52 16.74
CA SER A 238 12.32 5.40 17.62
C SER A 238 12.25 4.93 19.06
N GLY A 239 12.51 3.64 19.30
CA GLY A 239 12.28 2.98 20.59
C GLY A 239 10.79 2.78 20.83
N ALA A 240 10.47 1.89 21.76
CA ALA A 240 9.08 1.66 22.20
C ALA A 240 8.86 2.30 23.57
N THR A 241 9.01 3.62 23.67
CA THR A 241 8.88 4.33 24.97
C THR A 241 7.42 4.68 25.21
N ARG A 242 6.87 4.19 26.32
CA ARG A 242 5.49 4.49 26.73
C ARG A 242 5.24 5.99 26.79
N MET A 243 4.08 6.41 26.32
CA MET A 243 3.61 7.81 26.29
C MET A 243 4.54 8.78 25.54
N LYS A 244 5.44 8.25 24.65
CA LYS A 244 6.36 9.10 23.87
C LYS A 244 6.45 8.67 22.40
N THR A 245 6.94 7.46 22.12
CA THR A 245 7.11 6.92 20.76
C THR A 245 6.35 5.62 20.56
N GLU A 246 5.51 5.28 21.51
CA GLU A 246 4.67 4.10 21.50
C GLU A 246 3.56 4.24 20.48
N VAL A 247 3.51 3.32 19.53
CA VAL A 247 2.46 3.17 18.52
C VAL A 247 1.80 1.80 18.65
N LEU A 248 0.64 1.58 18.05
CA LEU A 248 -0.13 0.35 18.21
C LEU A 248 0.69 -0.95 18.04
N PRO A 249 1.54 -1.12 17.00
CA PRO A 249 2.37 -2.32 16.88
C PRO A 249 3.37 -2.48 18.02
N THR A 250 3.95 -1.38 18.51
CA THR A 250 4.88 -1.43 19.64
C THR A 250 4.15 -1.61 20.98
N THR A 251 2.90 -1.15 21.11
CA THR A 251 2.05 -1.44 22.26
C THR A 251 1.78 -2.93 22.38
N VAL A 252 1.43 -3.63 21.28
CA VAL A 252 1.26 -5.09 21.29
C VAL A 252 2.51 -5.77 21.85
N TYR A 253 3.69 -5.36 21.39
CA TYR A 253 4.96 -5.91 21.87
C TYR A 253 5.20 -5.61 23.37
N LEU A 254 4.94 -4.39 23.83
CA LEU A 254 5.10 -3.99 25.22
C LEU A 254 4.15 -4.79 26.13
N GLU A 255 2.87 -4.92 25.75
CA GLU A 255 1.90 -5.70 26.52
C GLU A 255 2.29 -7.19 26.59
N MET A 256 2.81 -7.76 25.51
CA MET A 256 3.33 -9.13 25.51
C MET A 256 4.55 -9.28 26.46
N THR A 257 5.46 -8.31 26.49
CA THR A 257 6.65 -8.36 27.34
C THR A 257 6.34 -8.13 28.82
N THR A 258 5.29 -7.40 29.14
CA THR A 258 4.79 -7.22 30.52
C THR A 258 3.90 -8.38 31.00
N GLY A 259 3.56 -9.32 30.15
CA GLY A 259 2.74 -10.48 30.46
C GLY A 259 1.23 -10.24 30.32
N SER A 260 0.79 -9.09 29.83
CA SER A 260 -0.62 -8.71 29.64
C SER A 260 -1.13 -9.20 28.27
N LEU A 261 -1.22 -10.51 28.06
CA LEU A 261 -1.64 -11.10 26.78
C LEU A 261 -3.04 -10.61 26.35
N GLU A 262 -3.95 -10.41 27.28
CA GLU A 262 -5.31 -9.93 26.99
C GLU A 262 -5.31 -8.53 26.40
N ALA A 263 -4.50 -7.62 26.97
CA ALA A 263 -4.30 -6.27 26.44
C ALA A 263 -3.62 -6.29 25.06
N ALA A 264 -2.60 -7.14 24.86
CA ALA A 264 -1.95 -7.31 23.57
C ALA A 264 -2.93 -7.77 22.48
N VAL A 265 -3.81 -8.73 22.79
CA VAL A 265 -4.84 -9.21 21.87
C VAL A 265 -5.87 -8.13 21.61
N ALA A 266 -6.31 -7.38 22.62
CA ALA A 266 -7.24 -6.26 22.46
C ALA A 266 -6.72 -5.19 21.49
N VAL A 267 -5.43 -4.79 21.62
CA VAL A 267 -4.79 -3.84 20.72
C VAL A 267 -4.65 -4.43 19.31
N SER A 268 -4.35 -5.73 19.19
CA SER A 268 -4.27 -6.41 17.88
C SER A 268 -5.63 -6.41 17.15
N ILE A 269 -6.72 -6.66 17.85
CA ILE A 269 -8.09 -6.58 17.30
C ILE A 269 -8.40 -5.15 16.83
N LEU A 270 -8.00 -4.16 17.61
CA LEU A 270 -8.15 -2.76 17.24
C LEU A 270 -7.39 -2.41 15.95
N MET A 271 -6.15 -2.91 15.79
CA MET A 271 -5.39 -2.74 14.55
C MET A 271 -6.10 -3.37 13.35
N VAL A 272 -6.65 -4.58 13.50
CA VAL A 272 -7.45 -5.24 12.46
C VAL A 272 -8.67 -4.39 12.12
N PHE A 273 -9.35 -3.85 13.10
CA PHE A 273 -10.49 -2.96 12.88
C PHE A 273 -10.11 -1.72 12.05
N PHE A 274 -9.01 -1.04 12.40
CA PHE A 274 -8.52 0.11 11.61
C PHE A 274 -8.13 -0.31 10.18
N ALA A 275 -7.45 -1.45 10.00
CA ALA A 275 -7.10 -1.95 8.69
C ALA A 275 -8.34 -2.22 7.82
N VAL A 276 -9.36 -2.88 8.38
CA VAL A 276 -10.63 -3.17 7.70
C VAL A 276 -11.39 -1.88 7.39
N ALA A 277 -11.46 -0.93 8.32
CA ALA A 277 -12.14 0.36 8.11
C ALA A 277 -11.50 1.14 6.96
N VAL A 278 -10.18 1.17 6.90
CA VAL A 278 -9.45 1.83 5.80
C VAL A 278 -9.69 1.11 4.48
N LEU A 279 -9.58 -0.22 4.43
CA LEU A 279 -9.86 -0.98 3.21
C LEU A 279 -11.29 -0.79 2.71
N PHE A 280 -12.26 -0.73 3.64
CA PHE A 280 -13.67 -0.47 3.29
C PHE A 280 -13.84 0.93 2.71
N THR A 281 -13.23 1.93 3.34
CA THR A 281 -13.27 3.33 2.86
C THR A 281 -12.75 3.45 1.43
N ILE A 282 -11.64 2.75 1.11
CA ILE A 282 -11.07 2.77 -0.25
C ILE A 282 -12.00 2.11 -1.26
N ARG A 283 -12.54 0.95 -0.91
CA ARG A 283 -13.47 0.26 -1.83
C ARG A 283 -14.69 1.11 -2.11
N HIS A 284 -15.22 1.81 -1.11
CA HIS A 284 -16.40 2.65 -1.28
C HIS A 284 -16.10 3.88 -2.14
N PHE A 285 -14.99 4.58 -1.89
CA PHE A 285 -14.62 5.78 -2.66
C PHE A 285 -13.91 5.49 -3.99
N GLY A 286 -13.27 4.34 -4.13
CA GLY A 286 -12.56 3.92 -5.36
C GLY A 286 -13.46 3.22 -6.40
N SER A 287 -14.55 2.56 -5.98
CA SER A 287 -15.40 1.74 -6.84
C SER A 287 -16.45 2.50 -7.65
N ASP A 288 -16.94 3.64 -7.14
CA ASP A 288 -18.10 4.33 -7.76
C ASP A 288 -17.84 4.94 -9.16
N ARG A 289 -16.60 4.89 -9.64
CA ARG A 289 -16.23 5.48 -10.95
C ARG A 289 -15.72 4.49 -12.00
N ALA A 290 -15.48 3.23 -11.62
CA ALA A 290 -15.15 2.18 -12.59
C ALA A 290 -16.40 1.62 -13.28
N LEU A 291 -17.55 1.62 -12.61
CA LEU A 291 -18.82 1.14 -13.13
C LEU A 291 -19.56 2.16 -14.04
N GLY A 292 -19.31 3.45 -13.88
CA GLY A 292 -19.93 4.51 -14.68
C GLY A 292 -19.37 4.69 -16.10
N ARG A 293 -18.35 3.90 -16.51
CA ARG A 293 -17.75 3.98 -17.86
C ARG A 293 -18.14 2.81 -18.78
N VAL A 294 -19.03 1.93 -18.36
CA VAL A 294 -19.46 0.74 -19.13
C VAL A 294 -20.95 0.82 -19.55
N ILE A 295 -21.61 1.99 -19.35
CA ILE A 295 -22.95 2.22 -19.89
C ILE A 295 -22.90 3.37 -20.90
#